data_3e200977e7acf642e60528813cff108d
#
_entry.id   3e200977e7acf642e60528813cff108d
#
_cell.length_a   1.000
_cell.length_b   1.000
_cell.length_c   1.000
_cell.angle_alpha   90.00
_cell.angle_beta   90.00
_cell.angle_gamma   90.00
#
_symmetry.space_group_name_H-M   'P 1'
#
loop_
_entity.id
_entity.type
_entity.pdbx_description
1 polymer ?
#
loop_
_entity_poly.entity_id
_entity_poly.type
_entity_poly.pdbx_seq_one_letter_code
_entity_poly.pdbx_strand_id
1 'polypeptide(L)'
;MDSKNIFKRIFYYMNPKHIELKMVKLWAFWIVFWVVLFLVPNQMVTGSFWILVPLAGLFVYALVTKDVMQSLVLGTFSCYILWYKGACFGGFINDLYTVLGDPENIEMYMSFFLCGGLIIAMKRTGSTKAFTEFVTSKEKGKAAAVMVTAGVYAGATSVDDYVSALTAGAAFSPLIDALKKPRLALAYIIRTISICASAMLPFGAWGYFIIYQIVEADNVADKAQATDIFIQSIPFMFYAIVAIVLALLFAAGKIPIIGPMKKAYRMMKEKG
;
A
#
# COMPACT_ATOMS: atom_id res chain seq x y z
N MET A 1 10.18 14.27 -14.49
CA MET A 1 9.58 14.95 -13.33
C MET A 1 10.54 16.05 -12.93
N ASP A 2 10.16 17.29 -13.13
CA ASP A 2 11.07 18.46 -13.12
C ASP A 2 11.48 18.78 -11.67
N SER A 3 12.80 18.74 -11.37
CA SER A 3 13.35 19.02 -10.05
C SER A 3 12.96 20.41 -9.53
N LYS A 4 12.72 21.36 -10.43
CA LYS A 4 12.22 22.70 -10.11
C LYS A 4 10.83 22.70 -9.46
N ASN A 5 9.98 21.70 -9.74
CA ASN A 5 8.66 21.58 -9.14
C ASN A 5 8.71 21.03 -7.70
N ILE A 6 9.70 20.17 -7.39
CA ILE A 6 9.90 19.66 -6.04
C ILE A 6 10.41 20.76 -5.12
N PHE A 7 11.41 21.56 -5.57
CA PHE A 7 11.91 22.70 -4.82
C PHE A 7 10.85 23.78 -4.59
N LYS A 8 10.02 24.10 -5.59
CA LYS A 8 8.90 25.03 -5.42
C LYS A 8 7.87 24.53 -4.40
N ARG A 9 7.56 23.22 -4.36
CA ARG A 9 6.68 22.65 -3.34
C ARG A 9 7.28 22.72 -1.95
N ILE A 10 8.56 22.38 -1.79
CA ILE A 10 9.26 22.49 -0.48
C ILE A 10 9.28 23.96 -0.01
N PHE A 11 9.63 24.91 -0.88
CA PHE A 11 9.61 26.35 -0.54
C PHE A 11 8.22 26.89 -0.27
N TYR A 12 7.17 26.38 -0.93
CA TYR A 12 5.78 26.74 -0.66
C TYR A 12 5.37 26.33 0.76
N TYR A 13 5.75 25.12 1.20
CA TYR A 13 5.48 24.65 2.57
C TYR A 13 6.39 25.28 3.64
N MET A 14 7.54 25.84 3.26
CA MET A 14 8.45 26.54 4.17
C MET A 14 8.16 28.04 4.29
N ASN A 15 7.26 28.60 3.47
CA ASN A 15 6.94 30.03 3.54
C ASN A 15 5.99 30.33 4.71
N PRO A 16 6.41 31.07 5.74
CA PRO A 16 5.61 31.32 6.95
C PRO A 16 4.30 32.06 6.67
N LYS A 17 4.13 32.72 5.54
CA LYS A 17 2.86 33.37 5.12
C LYS A 17 1.79 32.40 4.67
N HIS A 18 2.14 31.12 4.40
CA HIS A 18 1.21 30.04 4.03
C HIS A 18 0.99 29.01 5.15
N ILE A 19 1.47 29.27 6.38
CA ILE A 19 1.03 28.53 7.55
C ILE A 19 -0.43 28.94 7.78
N GLU A 20 -1.32 28.35 7.01
CA GLU A 20 -2.75 28.54 7.18
C GLU A 20 -3.14 28.27 8.65
N LEU A 21 -4.02 29.07 9.19
CA LEU A 21 -4.62 28.90 10.52
C LEU A 21 -5.04 27.44 10.80
N LYS A 22 -5.29 26.69 9.75
CA LYS A 22 -5.62 25.27 9.74
C LYS A 22 -4.44 24.39 10.20
N MET A 23 -3.21 24.69 9.76
CA MET A 23 -2.00 23.97 10.17
C MET A 23 -1.72 24.21 11.66
N VAL A 24 -1.83 25.45 12.12
CA VAL A 24 -1.64 25.80 13.54
C VAL A 24 -2.67 25.07 14.42
N LYS A 25 -3.93 24.99 13.98
CA LYS A 25 -4.98 24.24 14.71
C LYS A 25 -4.69 22.74 14.78
N LEU A 26 -4.15 22.16 13.71
CA LEU A 26 -3.78 20.73 13.68
C LEU A 26 -2.60 20.43 14.61
N TRP A 27 -1.58 21.28 14.63
CA TRP A 27 -0.46 21.14 15.57
C TRP A 27 -0.89 21.38 17.03
N ALA A 28 -1.75 22.37 17.28
CA ALA A 28 -2.32 22.59 18.60
C ALA A 28 -3.12 21.37 19.08
N PHE A 29 -3.88 20.73 18.20
CA PHE A 29 -4.56 19.46 18.51
C PHE A 29 -3.57 18.39 18.98
N TRP A 30 -2.47 18.14 18.26
CA TRP A 30 -1.48 17.16 18.66
C TRP A 30 -0.79 17.48 19.97
N ILE A 31 -0.45 18.75 20.20
CA ILE A 31 0.16 19.17 21.46
C ILE A 31 -0.79 18.88 22.63
N VAL A 32 -2.05 19.29 22.53
CA VAL A 32 -3.07 19.00 23.56
C VAL A 32 -3.27 17.50 23.73
N PHE A 33 -3.35 16.75 22.63
CA PHE A 33 -3.50 15.31 22.64
C PHE A 33 -2.32 14.63 23.36
N TRP A 34 -1.09 15.02 23.07
CA TRP A 34 0.11 14.50 23.72
C TRP A 34 0.18 14.85 25.21
N VAL A 35 -0.23 16.05 25.59
CA VAL A 35 -0.33 16.44 27.02
C VAL A 35 -1.34 15.54 27.74
N VAL A 36 -2.50 15.29 27.15
CA VAL A 36 -3.49 14.38 27.73
C VAL A 36 -2.91 12.96 27.88
N LEU A 37 -2.28 12.42 26.84
CA LEU A 37 -1.65 11.08 26.89
C LEU A 37 -0.52 11.01 27.93
N PHE A 38 0.24 12.09 28.08
CA PHE A 38 1.30 12.18 29.09
C PHE A 38 0.76 12.12 30.51
N LEU A 39 -0.38 12.73 30.78
CA LEU A 39 -1.02 12.77 32.09
C LEU A 39 -1.71 11.47 32.50
N VAL A 40 -2.00 10.56 31.55
CA VAL A 40 -2.62 9.25 31.85
C VAL A 40 -1.64 8.38 32.65
N PRO A 41 -1.97 7.89 33.85
CA PRO A 41 -1.08 7.03 34.63
C PRO A 41 -0.85 5.68 33.92
N ASN A 42 0.39 5.16 33.96
CA ASN A 42 0.75 3.89 33.33
C ASN A 42 -0.09 2.70 33.84
N GLN A 43 -0.53 2.75 35.09
CA GLN A 43 -1.40 1.73 35.70
C GLN A 43 -2.78 1.66 35.00
N MET A 44 -3.24 2.75 34.41
CA MET A 44 -4.50 2.79 33.64
C MET A 44 -4.31 2.40 32.17
N VAL A 45 -3.08 2.29 31.66
CA VAL A 45 -2.82 1.95 30.26
C VAL A 45 -2.91 0.45 30.04
N THR A 46 -2.33 -0.34 30.97
CA THR A 46 -2.25 -1.80 30.85
C THR A 46 -3.66 -2.45 30.98
N GLY A 47 -4.09 -3.18 29.97
CA GLY A 47 -5.39 -3.85 29.94
C GLY A 47 -6.62 -2.93 29.76
N SER A 48 -6.40 -1.67 29.37
CA SER A 48 -7.46 -0.66 29.22
C SER A 48 -7.59 -0.16 27.77
N PHE A 49 -8.74 0.48 27.49
CA PHE A 49 -8.99 1.14 26.20
C PHE A 49 -8.03 2.31 25.87
N TRP A 50 -7.23 2.76 26.83
CA TRP A 50 -6.22 3.81 26.61
C TRP A 50 -5.18 3.42 25.55
N ILE A 51 -4.89 2.13 25.38
CA ILE A 51 -3.99 1.61 24.33
C ILE A 51 -4.51 1.94 22.93
N LEU A 52 -5.84 2.00 22.75
CA LEU A 52 -6.47 2.29 21.45
C LEU A 52 -6.52 3.79 21.13
N VAL A 53 -6.33 4.66 22.12
CA VAL A 53 -6.47 6.12 21.93
C VAL A 53 -5.45 6.70 20.94
N PRO A 54 -4.14 6.37 20.98
CA PRO A 54 -3.18 6.78 19.95
C PRO A 54 -3.55 6.30 18.54
N LEU A 55 -4.00 5.05 18.43
CA LEU A 55 -4.45 4.46 17.18
C LEU A 55 -5.69 5.18 16.63
N ALA A 56 -6.69 5.45 17.47
CA ALA A 56 -7.86 6.22 17.07
C ALA A 56 -7.48 7.64 16.62
N GLY A 57 -6.57 8.30 17.34
CA GLY A 57 -6.04 9.61 16.98
C GLY A 57 -5.36 9.61 15.60
N LEU A 58 -4.54 8.61 15.32
CA LEU A 58 -3.92 8.38 14.02
C LEU A 58 -4.97 8.27 12.90
N PHE A 59 -5.99 7.41 13.08
CA PHE A 59 -7.02 7.22 12.06
C PHE A 59 -7.85 8.49 11.82
N VAL A 60 -8.29 9.15 12.88
CA VAL A 60 -9.03 10.41 12.76
C VAL A 60 -8.20 11.46 12.02
N TYR A 61 -6.92 11.61 12.38
CA TYR A 61 -6.04 12.55 11.73
C TYR A 61 -5.81 12.21 10.26
N ALA A 62 -5.58 10.93 9.91
CA ALA A 62 -5.42 10.47 8.54
C ALA A 62 -6.66 10.76 7.68
N LEU A 63 -7.86 10.53 8.21
CA LEU A 63 -9.12 10.81 7.50
C LEU A 63 -9.35 12.31 7.27
N VAL A 64 -8.99 13.16 8.25
CA VAL A 64 -9.17 14.61 8.16
C VAL A 64 -8.15 15.27 7.24
N THR A 65 -6.86 14.88 7.36
CA THR A 65 -5.77 15.53 6.61
C THR A 65 -5.51 14.87 5.27
N LYS A 66 -5.85 13.59 5.12
CA LYS A 66 -5.49 12.71 3.98
C LYS A 66 -3.98 12.54 3.81
N ASP A 67 -3.21 12.85 4.83
CA ASP A 67 -1.76 12.68 4.89
C ASP A 67 -1.44 11.47 5.79
N VAL A 68 -1.34 10.31 5.17
CA VAL A 68 -1.10 9.03 5.87
C VAL A 68 0.28 9.00 6.52
N MET A 69 1.29 9.56 5.85
CA MET A 69 2.68 9.54 6.34
C MET A 69 2.82 10.34 7.64
N GLN A 70 2.29 11.56 7.66
CA GLN A 70 2.30 12.40 8.85
C GLN A 70 1.49 11.76 9.98
N SER A 71 0.34 11.15 9.66
CA SER A 71 -0.50 10.45 10.63
C SER A 71 0.22 9.28 11.30
N LEU A 72 0.95 8.48 10.52
CA LEU A 72 1.73 7.35 11.03
C LEU A 72 2.83 7.83 11.99
N VAL A 73 3.62 8.84 11.60
CA VAL A 73 4.70 9.37 12.44
C VAL A 73 4.16 9.92 13.76
N LEU A 74 3.12 10.78 13.71
CA LEU A 74 2.54 11.39 14.89
C LEU A 74 1.80 10.37 15.77
N GLY A 75 1.13 9.40 15.17
CA GLY A 75 0.46 8.30 15.88
C GLY A 75 1.46 7.39 16.60
N THR A 76 2.54 6.99 15.93
CA THR A 76 3.63 6.22 16.55
C THR A 76 4.22 6.97 17.74
N PHE A 77 4.55 8.26 17.56
CA PHE A 77 5.07 9.08 18.65
C PHE A 77 4.06 9.19 19.83
N SER A 78 2.77 9.20 19.55
CA SER A 78 1.72 9.19 20.57
C SER A 78 1.74 7.91 21.42
N CYS A 79 2.03 6.75 20.81
CA CYS A 79 2.20 5.49 21.55
C CYS A 79 3.41 5.56 22.50
N TYR A 80 4.54 6.13 22.05
CA TYR A 80 5.72 6.30 22.88
C TYR A 80 5.48 7.29 24.03
N ILE A 81 4.77 8.38 23.80
CA ILE A 81 4.39 9.32 24.86
C ILE A 81 3.48 8.64 25.89
N LEU A 82 2.51 7.85 25.46
CA LEU A 82 1.60 7.14 26.35
C LEU A 82 2.35 6.14 27.24
N TRP A 83 3.31 5.37 26.67
CA TRP A 83 4.00 4.30 27.36
C TRP A 83 5.23 4.76 28.14
N TYR A 84 6.14 5.48 27.49
CA TYR A 84 7.46 5.86 28.05
C TYR A 84 7.45 7.24 28.71
N LYS A 85 6.38 8.05 28.56
CA LYS A 85 6.27 9.40 29.14
C LYS A 85 7.48 10.28 28.79
N GLY A 86 8.19 10.79 29.82
CA GLY A 86 9.38 11.63 29.63
C GLY A 86 10.57 10.95 28.95
N ALA A 87 10.60 9.60 28.91
CA ALA A 87 11.62 8.83 28.21
C ALA A 87 11.18 8.42 26.78
N CYS A 88 10.14 9.00 26.22
CA CYS A 88 9.54 8.61 24.93
C CYS A 88 10.56 8.60 23.77
N PHE A 89 11.48 9.57 23.73
CA PHE A 89 12.49 9.63 22.68
C PHE A 89 13.53 8.52 22.83
N GLY A 90 13.97 8.23 24.08
CA GLY A 90 14.87 7.13 24.36
C GLY A 90 14.25 5.77 24.03
N GLY A 91 12.97 5.57 24.40
CA GLY A 91 12.20 4.39 24.02
C GLY A 91 12.10 4.22 22.50
N PHE A 92 11.75 5.28 21.77
CA PHE A 92 11.70 5.26 20.31
C PHE A 92 13.03 4.86 19.67
N ILE A 93 14.14 5.45 20.12
CA ILE A 93 15.48 5.13 19.58
C ILE A 93 15.86 3.68 19.89
N ASN A 94 15.60 3.21 21.09
CA ASN A 94 15.91 1.83 21.48
C ASN A 94 15.12 0.81 20.65
N ASP A 95 13.80 1.03 20.49
CA ASP A 95 12.95 0.16 19.68
C ASP A 95 13.32 0.23 18.20
N LEU A 96 13.73 1.42 17.70
CA LEU A 96 14.25 1.57 16.35
C LEU A 96 15.51 0.72 16.12
N TYR A 97 16.45 0.72 17.07
CA TYR A 97 17.62 -0.15 16.99
C TYR A 97 17.26 -1.63 17.02
N THR A 98 16.29 -2.01 17.85
CA THR A 98 15.82 -3.40 17.95
C THR A 98 15.19 -3.84 16.63
N VAL A 99 14.28 -3.04 16.07
CA VAL A 99 13.58 -3.37 14.81
C VAL A 99 14.53 -3.38 13.61
N LEU A 100 15.48 -2.43 13.54
CA LEU A 100 16.45 -2.39 12.43
C LEU A 100 17.56 -3.45 12.58
N GLY A 101 17.88 -3.87 13.80
CA GLY A 101 18.89 -4.88 14.09
C GLY A 101 18.38 -6.31 14.05
N ASP A 102 17.09 -6.52 13.99
CA ASP A 102 16.46 -7.83 13.93
C ASP A 102 16.82 -8.54 12.61
N PRO A 103 17.43 -9.75 12.64
CA PRO A 103 17.83 -10.48 11.43
C PRO A 103 16.69 -10.71 10.45
N GLU A 104 15.47 -10.97 10.92
CA GLU A 104 14.31 -11.24 10.07
C GLU A 104 13.80 -9.97 9.37
N ASN A 105 13.82 -8.85 10.07
CA ASN A 105 13.54 -7.55 9.45
C ASN A 105 14.59 -7.17 8.41
N ILE A 106 15.88 -7.48 8.66
CA ILE A 106 16.97 -7.26 7.70
C ILE A 106 16.76 -8.11 6.45
N GLU A 107 16.39 -9.38 6.56
CA GLU A 107 16.06 -10.23 5.41
C GLU A 107 14.90 -9.64 4.59
N MET A 108 13.86 -9.14 5.26
CA MET A 108 12.73 -8.49 4.61
C MET A 108 13.15 -7.22 3.85
N TYR A 109 13.95 -6.34 4.47
CA TYR A 109 14.45 -5.12 3.82
C TYR A 109 15.35 -5.43 2.64
N MET A 110 16.23 -6.44 2.75
CA MET A 110 17.08 -6.89 1.65
C MET A 110 16.26 -7.44 0.49
N SER A 111 15.21 -8.20 0.78
CA SER A 111 14.28 -8.71 -0.24
C SER A 111 13.61 -7.57 -0.99
N PHE A 112 13.14 -6.52 -0.32
CA PHE A 112 12.57 -5.34 -0.96
C PHE A 112 13.59 -4.59 -1.82
N PHE A 113 14.83 -4.47 -1.35
CA PHE A 113 15.91 -3.83 -2.10
C PHE A 113 16.24 -4.59 -3.39
N LEU A 114 16.35 -5.92 -3.31
CA LEU A 114 16.61 -6.79 -4.44
C LEU A 114 15.45 -6.79 -5.45
N CYS A 115 14.20 -6.85 -4.97
CA CYS A 115 13.02 -6.71 -5.81
C CYS A 115 13.01 -5.35 -6.53
N GLY A 116 13.32 -4.25 -5.83
CA GLY A 116 13.46 -2.92 -6.45
C GLY A 116 14.52 -2.90 -7.55
N GLY A 117 15.67 -3.52 -7.33
CA GLY A 117 16.73 -3.70 -8.33
C GLY A 117 16.27 -4.50 -9.55
N LEU A 118 15.58 -5.61 -9.34
CA LEU A 118 15.01 -6.44 -10.40
C LEU A 118 14.05 -5.66 -11.31
N ILE A 119 13.20 -4.81 -10.72
CA ILE A 119 12.27 -3.98 -11.46
C ILE A 119 12.97 -2.95 -12.32
N ILE A 120 14.00 -2.29 -11.77
CA ILE A 120 14.81 -1.36 -12.54
C ILE A 120 15.48 -2.09 -13.70
N ALA A 121 16.00 -3.30 -13.48
CA ALA A 121 16.57 -4.14 -14.51
C ALA A 121 15.54 -4.48 -15.60
N MET A 122 14.34 -4.92 -15.23
CA MET A 122 13.24 -5.20 -16.16
C MET A 122 12.83 -3.97 -16.98
N LYS A 123 12.79 -2.78 -16.38
CA LYS A 123 12.53 -1.53 -17.11
C LYS A 123 13.64 -1.17 -18.08
N ARG A 124 14.89 -1.31 -17.67
CA ARG A 124 16.08 -0.97 -18.51
C ARG A 124 16.28 -1.94 -19.67
N THR A 125 15.99 -3.23 -19.47
CA THR A 125 16.07 -4.24 -20.55
C THR A 125 14.94 -4.14 -21.55
N GLY A 126 13.91 -3.31 -21.28
CA GLY A 126 12.74 -3.19 -22.14
C GLY A 126 11.83 -4.43 -22.15
N SER A 127 12.05 -5.39 -21.25
CA SER A 127 11.25 -6.61 -21.15
C SER A 127 9.76 -6.34 -20.95
N THR A 128 9.42 -5.31 -20.17
CA THR A 128 8.04 -4.86 -20.00
C THR A 128 7.42 -4.39 -21.32
N LYS A 129 8.20 -3.65 -22.15
CA LYS A 129 7.74 -3.18 -23.45
C LYS A 129 7.58 -4.33 -24.44
N ALA A 130 8.57 -5.21 -24.52
CA ALA A 130 8.53 -6.39 -25.38
C ALA A 130 7.34 -7.31 -25.04
N PHE A 131 7.07 -7.54 -23.76
CA PHE A 131 5.91 -8.30 -23.30
C PHE A 131 4.59 -7.61 -23.70
N THR A 132 4.51 -6.30 -23.55
CA THR A 132 3.34 -5.51 -23.94
C THR A 132 3.08 -5.59 -25.44
N GLU A 133 4.11 -5.46 -26.26
CA GLU A 133 4.03 -5.60 -27.72
C GLU A 133 3.62 -7.01 -28.16
N PHE A 134 4.17 -8.02 -27.51
CA PHE A 134 3.80 -9.43 -27.76
C PHE A 134 2.31 -9.69 -27.48
N VAL A 135 1.81 -9.19 -26.35
CA VAL A 135 0.40 -9.33 -25.98
C VAL A 135 -0.51 -8.57 -26.95
N THR A 136 -0.16 -7.33 -27.28
CA THR A 136 -0.99 -6.48 -28.17
C THR A 136 -1.05 -7.00 -29.59
N SER A 137 0.04 -7.60 -30.08
CA SER A 137 0.07 -8.19 -31.42
C SER A 137 -0.90 -9.37 -31.56
N LYS A 138 -1.14 -10.12 -30.49
CA LYS A 138 -2.09 -11.25 -30.46
C LYS A 138 -3.54 -10.84 -30.24
N GLU A 139 -3.80 -9.76 -29.50
CA GLU A 139 -5.14 -9.41 -29.00
C GLU A 139 -5.98 -8.53 -29.98
N LYS A 140 -5.46 -8.20 -31.18
CA LYS A 140 -6.16 -7.46 -32.25
C LYS A 140 -7.07 -6.31 -31.77
N GLY A 141 -6.61 -5.53 -30.76
CA GLY A 141 -7.26 -4.30 -30.32
C GLY A 141 -8.56 -4.45 -29.51
N LYS A 142 -8.90 -5.62 -28.98
CA LYS A 142 -10.05 -5.80 -28.11
C LYS A 142 -9.74 -5.29 -26.71
N ALA A 143 -10.39 -4.20 -26.28
CA ALA A 143 -10.17 -3.57 -24.98
C ALA A 143 -10.33 -4.53 -23.80
N ALA A 144 -11.28 -5.44 -23.84
CA ALA A 144 -11.49 -6.45 -22.80
C ALA A 144 -10.29 -7.39 -22.68
N ALA A 145 -9.73 -7.84 -23.80
CA ALA A 145 -8.58 -8.71 -23.82
C ALA A 145 -7.36 -8.01 -23.22
N VAL A 146 -7.06 -6.75 -23.61
CA VAL A 146 -5.97 -5.96 -23.05
C VAL A 146 -6.15 -5.75 -21.54
N MET A 147 -7.37 -5.50 -21.05
CA MET A 147 -7.65 -5.36 -19.63
C MET A 147 -7.47 -6.67 -18.85
N VAL A 148 -7.93 -7.79 -19.39
CA VAL A 148 -7.73 -9.11 -18.78
C VAL A 148 -6.24 -9.44 -18.70
N THR A 149 -5.51 -9.23 -19.81
CA THR A 149 -4.06 -9.46 -19.82
C THR A 149 -3.30 -8.57 -18.85
N ALA A 150 -3.70 -7.29 -18.72
CA ALA A 150 -3.12 -6.40 -17.72
C ALA A 150 -3.35 -6.93 -16.28
N GLY A 151 -4.53 -7.47 -16.00
CA GLY A 151 -4.84 -8.12 -14.73
C GLY A 151 -4.01 -9.39 -14.48
N VAL A 152 -3.93 -10.27 -15.48
CA VAL A 152 -3.13 -11.50 -15.39
C VAL A 152 -1.64 -11.17 -15.20
N TYR A 153 -1.12 -10.19 -15.96
CA TYR A 153 0.25 -9.72 -15.79
C TYR A 153 0.49 -9.19 -14.38
N ALA A 154 -0.42 -8.36 -13.88
CA ALA A 154 -0.33 -7.82 -12.53
C ALA A 154 -0.34 -8.91 -11.47
N GLY A 155 -1.17 -9.95 -11.61
CA GLY A 155 -1.19 -11.11 -10.72
C GLY A 155 0.10 -11.94 -10.80
N ALA A 156 0.61 -12.20 -11.99
CA ALA A 156 1.82 -12.99 -12.20
C ALA A 156 3.10 -12.29 -11.68
N THR A 157 3.11 -10.96 -11.64
CA THR A 157 4.27 -10.16 -11.16
C THR A 157 4.10 -9.66 -9.72
N SER A 158 3.08 -10.12 -8.99
CA SER A 158 2.69 -9.61 -7.67
C SER A 158 3.51 -10.16 -6.49
N VAL A 159 4.82 -10.35 -6.67
CA VAL A 159 5.75 -10.59 -5.56
C VAL A 159 5.70 -9.40 -4.59
N ASP A 160 5.63 -8.18 -5.14
CA ASP A 160 5.28 -6.95 -4.43
C ASP A 160 4.13 -6.26 -5.16
N ASP A 161 3.08 -5.87 -4.44
CA ASP A 161 1.85 -5.32 -5.02
C ASP A 161 2.03 -3.92 -5.61
N TYR A 162 2.85 -3.06 -5.00
CA TYR A 162 3.13 -1.71 -5.52
C TYR A 162 3.90 -1.76 -6.82
N VAL A 163 4.89 -2.62 -6.85
CA VAL A 163 5.77 -2.79 -7.99
C VAL A 163 5.03 -3.36 -9.17
N SER A 164 4.27 -4.43 -8.93
CA SER A 164 3.40 -5.02 -9.93
C SER A 164 2.42 -3.99 -10.48
N ALA A 165 1.74 -3.22 -9.60
CA ALA A 165 0.79 -2.21 -10.03
C ALA A 165 1.45 -1.09 -10.85
N LEU A 166 2.64 -0.62 -10.46
CA LEU A 166 3.36 0.42 -11.20
C LEU A 166 3.86 -0.05 -12.57
N THR A 167 4.39 -1.27 -12.63
CA THR A 167 4.89 -1.83 -13.90
C THR A 167 3.76 -2.15 -14.86
N ALA A 168 2.70 -2.82 -14.40
CA ALA A 168 1.52 -3.08 -15.19
C ALA A 168 0.83 -1.78 -15.65
N GLY A 169 0.69 -0.81 -14.72
CA GLY A 169 0.12 0.49 -15.04
C GLY A 169 0.91 1.24 -16.13
N ALA A 170 2.24 1.28 -16.02
CA ALA A 170 3.11 1.91 -17.01
C ALA A 170 3.04 1.20 -18.36
N ALA A 171 2.98 -0.14 -18.37
CA ALA A 171 2.96 -0.94 -19.59
C ALA A 171 1.64 -0.82 -20.36
N PHE A 172 0.50 -0.91 -19.65
CA PHE A 172 -0.81 -1.02 -20.28
C PHE A 172 -1.56 0.32 -20.43
N SER A 173 -1.16 1.40 -19.73
CA SER A 173 -1.83 2.70 -19.85
C SER A 173 -1.87 3.25 -21.29
N PRO A 174 -0.77 3.24 -22.07
CA PRO A 174 -0.81 3.75 -23.44
C PRO A 174 -1.79 2.98 -24.33
N LEU A 175 -1.92 1.65 -24.10
CA LEU A 175 -2.83 0.79 -24.86
C LEU A 175 -4.28 1.09 -24.54
N ILE A 176 -4.60 1.31 -23.27
CA ILE A 176 -5.95 1.65 -22.80
C ILE A 176 -6.36 3.02 -23.30
N ASP A 177 -5.43 3.99 -23.36
CA ASP A 177 -5.68 5.30 -23.95
C ASP A 177 -6.00 5.21 -25.46
N ALA A 178 -5.20 4.42 -26.20
CA ALA A 178 -5.44 4.18 -27.63
C ALA A 178 -6.81 3.53 -27.89
N LEU A 179 -7.29 2.71 -26.95
CA LEU A 179 -8.59 2.04 -27.00
C LEU A 179 -9.73 2.91 -26.42
N LYS A 180 -9.46 4.17 -26.08
CA LYS A 180 -10.43 5.13 -25.51
C LYS A 180 -11.20 4.57 -24.32
N LYS A 181 -10.47 3.89 -23.40
CA LYS A 181 -11.01 3.38 -22.14
C LYS A 181 -10.44 4.17 -20.95
N PRO A 182 -11.21 4.32 -19.86
CA PRO A 182 -10.76 5.11 -18.72
C PRO A 182 -9.61 4.41 -17.99
N ARG A 183 -8.52 5.13 -17.75
CA ARG A 183 -7.38 4.64 -16.95
C ARG A 183 -7.80 4.20 -15.55
N LEU A 184 -8.90 4.75 -15.00
CA LEU A 184 -9.45 4.36 -13.72
C LEU A 184 -9.89 2.89 -13.71
N ALA A 185 -10.44 2.37 -14.83
CA ALA A 185 -10.81 0.96 -14.95
C ALA A 185 -9.58 0.06 -14.94
N LEU A 186 -8.53 0.44 -15.68
CA LEU A 186 -7.26 -0.26 -15.67
C LEU A 186 -6.63 -0.27 -14.26
N ALA A 187 -6.59 0.89 -13.60
CA ALA A 187 -6.05 1.03 -12.24
C ALA A 187 -6.80 0.15 -11.23
N TYR A 188 -8.14 0.07 -11.33
CA TYR A 188 -8.94 -0.81 -10.49
C TYR A 188 -8.55 -2.29 -10.68
N ILE A 189 -8.48 -2.75 -11.93
CA ILE A 189 -8.16 -4.15 -12.25
C ILE A 189 -6.77 -4.51 -11.73
N ILE A 190 -5.77 -3.73 -12.12
CA ILE A 190 -4.37 -3.95 -11.74
C ILE A 190 -4.23 -3.93 -10.22
N ARG A 191 -4.73 -2.88 -9.55
CA ARG A 191 -4.56 -2.72 -8.11
C ARG A 191 -5.24 -3.82 -7.31
N THR A 192 -6.47 -4.19 -7.69
CA THR A 192 -7.21 -5.26 -7.01
C THR A 192 -6.48 -6.60 -7.15
N ILE A 193 -6.04 -6.94 -8.36
CA ILE A 193 -5.40 -8.24 -8.60
C ILE A 193 -4.01 -8.29 -7.97
N SER A 194 -3.20 -7.22 -8.10
CA SER A 194 -1.85 -7.19 -7.51
C SER A 194 -1.88 -7.40 -5.98
N ILE A 195 -2.74 -6.67 -5.28
CA ILE A 195 -2.84 -6.74 -3.82
C ILE A 195 -3.31 -8.13 -3.36
N CYS A 196 -4.38 -8.64 -3.99
CA CYS A 196 -4.95 -9.92 -3.59
C CYS A 196 -4.00 -11.09 -3.93
N ALA A 197 -3.34 -11.05 -5.07
CA ALA A 197 -2.38 -12.07 -5.45
C ALA A 197 -1.12 -12.02 -4.56
N SER A 198 -0.58 -10.83 -4.26
CA SER A 198 0.56 -10.67 -3.37
C SER A 198 0.28 -11.19 -1.95
N ALA A 199 -0.95 -10.97 -1.45
CA ALA A 199 -1.35 -11.49 -0.14
C ALA A 199 -1.50 -13.01 -0.08
N MET A 200 -1.69 -13.69 -1.23
CA MET A 200 -1.83 -15.14 -1.33
C MET A 200 -0.50 -15.85 -1.66
N LEU A 201 0.54 -15.13 -2.05
CA LEU A 201 1.85 -15.69 -2.39
C LEU A 201 2.72 -15.86 -1.14
N PRO A 202 3.14 -17.08 -0.77
CA PRO A 202 3.97 -17.30 0.43
C PRO A 202 5.36 -16.66 0.35
N PHE A 203 5.86 -16.43 -0.86
CA PHE A 203 7.14 -15.75 -1.13
C PHE A 203 6.96 -14.27 -1.54
N GLY A 204 5.74 -13.75 -1.50
CA GLY A 204 5.45 -12.34 -1.69
C GLY A 204 5.68 -11.54 -0.41
N ALA A 205 5.82 -10.21 -0.52
CA ALA A 205 6.04 -9.33 0.61
C ALA A 205 4.98 -9.50 1.73
N TRP A 206 3.72 -9.59 1.36
CA TRP A 206 2.62 -9.79 2.31
C TRP A 206 2.55 -11.21 2.86
N GLY A 207 2.79 -12.22 2.02
CA GLY A 207 2.82 -13.62 2.46
C GLY A 207 3.93 -13.86 3.47
N TYR A 208 5.13 -13.35 3.20
CA TYR A 208 6.25 -13.41 4.12
C TYR A 208 5.94 -12.74 5.46
N PHE A 209 5.36 -11.54 5.43
CA PHE A 209 4.95 -10.82 6.63
C PHE A 209 3.92 -11.62 7.46
N ILE A 210 2.92 -12.24 6.81
CA ILE A 210 1.91 -13.04 7.51
C ILE A 210 2.53 -14.30 8.11
N ILE A 211 3.40 -15.00 7.37
CA ILE A 211 4.12 -16.17 7.88
C ILE A 211 4.94 -15.81 9.12
N TYR A 212 5.63 -14.66 9.10
CA TYR A 212 6.37 -14.17 10.25
C TYR A 212 5.45 -13.97 11.47
N GLN A 213 4.29 -13.35 11.30
CA GLN A 213 3.31 -13.19 12.39
C GLN A 213 2.77 -14.53 12.90
N ILE A 214 2.71 -15.56 12.06
CA ILE A 214 2.29 -16.90 12.47
C ILE A 214 3.40 -17.56 13.31
N VAL A 215 4.69 -17.35 12.98
CA VAL A 215 5.82 -17.85 13.76
C VAL A 215 5.82 -17.34 15.20
N GLU A 216 5.40 -16.09 15.40
CA GLU A 216 5.30 -15.46 16.72
C GLU A 216 4.16 -16.03 17.60
N ALA A 217 3.32 -16.94 17.06
CA ALA A 217 2.24 -17.53 17.83
C ALA A 217 2.76 -18.69 18.73
N ASP A 218 2.28 -18.73 19.98
CA ASP A 218 2.76 -19.64 21.03
C ASP A 218 2.77 -21.14 20.69
N ASN A 219 1.98 -21.56 19.68
CA ASN A 219 1.79 -22.98 19.31
C ASN A 219 2.49 -23.35 18.00
N VAL A 220 3.35 -22.52 17.45
CA VAL A 220 4.08 -22.76 16.19
C VAL A 220 5.55 -23.05 16.50
N ALA A 221 6.02 -24.21 16.03
CA ALA A 221 7.38 -24.68 16.39
C ALA A 221 8.46 -24.03 15.55
N ASP A 222 8.18 -23.75 14.27
CA ASP A 222 9.18 -23.21 13.34
C ASP A 222 8.52 -22.52 12.12
N LYS A 223 9.39 -21.91 11.28
CA LYS A 223 8.98 -21.23 10.05
C LYS A 223 8.39 -22.18 9.00
N ALA A 224 8.78 -23.44 8.99
CA ALA A 224 8.24 -24.42 8.05
C ALA A 224 6.76 -24.70 8.38
N GLN A 225 6.45 -24.93 9.67
CA GLN A 225 5.09 -25.10 10.13
C GLN A 225 4.24 -23.85 9.87
N ALA A 226 4.76 -22.66 10.14
CA ALA A 226 4.06 -21.42 9.85
C ALA A 226 3.74 -21.27 8.35
N THR A 227 4.68 -21.65 7.48
CA THR A 227 4.47 -21.64 6.03
C THR A 227 3.37 -22.62 5.60
N ASP A 228 3.34 -23.81 6.18
CA ASP A 228 2.30 -24.81 5.92
C ASP A 228 0.92 -24.30 6.37
N ILE A 229 0.84 -23.69 7.55
CA ILE A 229 -0.40 -23.07 8.06
C ILE A 229 -0.87 -21.99 7.10
N PHE A 230 0.05 -21.11 6.64
CA PHE A 230 -0.26 -20.07 5.68
C PHE A 230 -0.80 -20.65 4.36
N ILE A 231 -0.14 -21.64 3.77
CA ILE A 231 -0.57 -22.28 2.54
C ILE A 231 -1.96 -22.92 2.69
N GLN A 232 -2.21 -23.60 3.82
CA GLN A 232 -3.52 -24.16 4.11
C GLN A 232 -4.60 -23.10 4.32
N SER A 233 -4.25 -21.88 4.69
CA SER A 233 -5.20 -20.77 4.85
C SER A 233 -5.61 -20.12 3.52
N ILE A 234 -4.83 -20.27 2.45
CA ILE A 234 -5.09 -19.62 1.15
C ILE A 234 -6.50 -19.91 0.60
N PRO A 235 -7.03 -21.15 0.60
CA PRO A 235 -8.40 -21.43 0.13
C PRO A 235 -9.48 -20.70 0.90
N PHE A 236 -9.21 -20.26 2.13
CA PHE A 236 -10.13 -19.55 3.01
C PHE A 236 -10.00 -18.02 2.89
N MET A 237 -9.08 -17.51 2.09
CA MET A 237 -8.96 -16.09 1.76
C MET A 237 -10.05 -15.66 0.77
N PHE A 238 -11.33 -15.84 1.14
CA PHE A 238 -12.49 -15.63 0.27
C PHE A 238 -12.52 -14.25 -0.36
N TYR A 239 -12.16 -13.20 0.39
CA TYR A 239 -12.12 -11.85 -0.15
C TYR A 239 -11.16 -11.73 -1.33
N ALA A 240 -9.94 -12.23 -1.19
CA ALA A 240 -8.91 -12.15 -2.23
C ALA A 240 -9.33 -12.91 -3.49
N ILE A 241 -9.84 -14.14 -3.30
CA ILE A 241 -10.30 -15.00 -4.40
C ILE A 241 -11.46 -14.34 -5.15
N VAL A 242 -12.49 -13.90 -4.43
CA VAL A 242 -13.68 -13.27 -5.03
C VAL A 242 -13.31 -11.95 -5.70
N ALA A 243 -12.43 -11.14 -5.09
CA ALA A 243 -12.00 -9.86 -5.65
C ALA A 243 -11.24 -10.05 -6.98
N ILE A 244 -10.35 -11.04 -7.07
CA ILE A 244 -9.65 -11.39 -8.33
C ILE A 244 -10.65 -11.80 -9.40
N VAL A 245 -11.57 -12.70 -9.08
CA VAL A 245 -12.61 -13.18 -10.02
C VAL A 245 -13.47 -12.02 -10.51
N LEU A 246 -13.95 -11.17 -9.61
CA LEU A 246 -14.76 -10.00 -9.97
C LEU A 246 -13.97 -8.99 -10.81
N ALA A 247 -12.69 -8.74 -10.51
CA ALA A 247 -11.85 -7.86 -11.29
C ALA A 247 -11.61 -8.40 -12.72
N LEU A 248 -11.41 -9.71 -12.86
CA LEU A 248 -11.27 -10.36 -14.17
C LEU A 248 -12.58 -10.36 -14.97
N LEU A 249 -13.72 -10.62 -14.32
CA LEU A 249 -15.04 -10.53 -14.97
C LEU A 249 -15.37 -9.09 -15.40
N PHE A 250 -14.98 -8.11 -14.60
CA PHE A 250 -15.10 -6.69 -14.97
C PHE A 250 -14.19 -6.35 -16.16
N ALA A 251 -12.94 -6.82 -16.16
CA ALA A 251 -12.01 -6.66 -17.27
C ALA A 251 -12.54 -7.27 -18.57
N ALA A 252 -13.15 -8.45 -18.47
CA ALA A 252 -13.81 -9.13 -19.57
C ALA A 252 -15.13 -8.47 -20.04
N GLY A 253 -15.60 -7.44 -19.34
CA GLY A 253 -16.85 -6.74 -19.67
C GLY A 253 -18.12 -7.52 -19.34
N LYS A 254 -18.04 -8.54 -18.48
CA LYS A 254 -19.19 -9.36 -18.07
C LYS A 254 -19.97 -8.79 -16.88
N ILE A 255 -19.40 -7.78 -16.20
CA ILE A 255 -20.06 -7.09 -15.08
C ILE A 255 -20.47 -5.69 -15.51
N PRO A 256 -21.67 -5.21 -15.11
CA PRO A 256 -22.14 -3.87 -15.44
C PRO A 256 -21.26 -2.79 -14.76
N ILE A 257 -21.10 -1.68 -15.47
CA ILE A 257 -20.35 -0.52 -14.95
C ILE A 257 -21.25 0.24 -13.97
N ILE A 258 -20.89 0.22 -12.68
CA ILE A 258 -21.67 0.83 -11.60
C ILE A 258 -20.84 1.87 -10.82
N GLY A 259 -21.53 2.69 -10.01
CA GLY A 259 -20.91 3.63 -9.09
C GLY A 259 -19.95 4.66 -9.74
N PRO A 260 -18.82 4.98 -9.09
CA PRO A 260 -17.85 5.95 -9.59
C PRO A 260 -17.27 5.60 -10.97
N MET A 261 -17.22 4.31 -11.29
CA MET A 261 -16.74 3.83 -12.58
C MET A 261 -17.60 4.29 -13.73
N LYS A 262 -18.94 4.37 -13.54
CA LYS A 262 -19.88 4.91 -14.54
C LYS A 262 -19.56 6.35 -14.90
N LYS A 263 -19.17 7.17 -13.92
CA LYS A 263 -18.74 8.56 -14.14
C LYS A 263 -17.46 8.61 -14.98
N ALA A 264 -16.48 7.76 -14.69
CA ALA A 264 -15.21 7.71 -15.43
C ALA A 264 -15.44 7.35 -16.92
N TYR A 265 -16.28 6.35 -17.18
CA TYR A 265 -16.65 5.97 -18.56
C TYR A 265 -17.43 7.08 -19.29
N ARG A 266 -18.30 7.80 -18.59
CA ARG A 266 -19.04 8.93 -19.16
C ARG A 266 -18.10 10.07 -19.52
N MET A 267 -17.22 10.49 -18.60
CA MET A 267 -16.26 11.56 -18.88
C MET A 267 -15.31 11.23 -20.03
N MET A 268 -14.93 9.95 -20.18
CA MET A 268 -14.09 9.53 -21.30
C MET A 268 -14.84 9.61 -22.63
N LYS A 269 -16.15 9.31 -22.64
CA LYS A 269 -17.00 9.39 -23.82
C LYS A 269 -17.28 10.85 -24.23
N GLU A 270 -17.31 11.78 -23.28
CA GLU A 270 -17.54 13.22 -23.53
C GLU A 270 -16.25 13.94 -24.02
N LYS A 271 -15.07 13.43 -23.69
CA LYS A 271 -13.77 14.04 -24.05
C LYS A 271 -13.13 13.46 -25.31
N GLY A 272 -13.62 12.33 -25.80
CA GLY A 272 -13.03 11.59 -26.92
C GLY A 272 -13.72 11.54 -28.16
#